data_1d0c739bdd56436ca05fd82b69410282
#
_entry.id   1d0c739bdd56436ca05fd82b69410282
#
_cell.length_a   1.000
_cell.length_b   1.000
_cell.length_c   1.000
_cell.angle_alpha   90.00
_cell.angle_beta   90.00
_cell.angle_gamma   90.00
#
_symmetry.space_group_name_H-M   'P 1'
#
loop_
_entity.id
_entity.type
_entity.pdbx_description
1 polymer ?
#
loop_
_entity_poly.entity_id
_entity_poly.type
_entity_poly.pdbx_seq_one_letter_code
_entity_poly.pdbx_strand_id
1 'polypeptide(L)'
;MTDDFPAAPAGAARDPQTELLHPVTPVQPGFESFSVPTARASTVIFPDLASMRALDWRSDAQWRYGLHATPTSVALQQRIAAIEGGRYALLQPSGLSAISNVYFAFVKAGDDVLVPDNVYSPNREHGDWLAQDFGITVRYYDPMVGSGMAALLRPNTRLIWLEAPGSITMEVPDVPAITALARERGIVTALDNTYSAGLVFKPFEHGVDISVQALTKYQSGGSDVLMGATITADHDLYLAMKRARMRVGLGVSADDCSLVLRGLPSMQVRYRAHERSALAIAGWLKRRPEVAAVLHPAFEDCPGHAYWKRDFTGAGGLFSVVFDPRYTSAQVDAFVEGLELFALGWSWGGAHSIAMPYDIAAMRTAGMWPHRGVLVRFYIGLEHEADLRADIERSLTRHLR
;
A
#
# COMPACT_ATOMS: atom_id res chain seq x y z
N MET A 1 -16.46 28.24 9.16
CA MET A 1 -16.98 26.97 9.74
C MET A 1 -15.77 26.25 10.28
N THR A 2 -15.76 26.05 11.57
CA THR A 2 -14.60 25.50 12.31
C THR A 2 -14.38 24.04 11.91
N ASP A 3 -13.15 23.73 11.55
CA ASP A 3 -12.65 22.36 11.37
C ASP A 3 -12.87 21.56 12.64
N ASP A 4 -13.86 20.68 12.66
CA ASP A 4 -14.27 19.88 13.84
C ASP A 4 -13.39 18.65 14.12
N PHE A 5 -12.27 18.49 13.42
CA PHE A 5 -11.24 17.55 13.87
C PHE A 5 -10.40 18.22 14.94
N PRO A 6 -10.20 17.59 16.11
CA PRO A 6 -9.24 18.11 17.06
C PRO A 6 -7.89 18.22 16.34
N ALA A 7 -7.36 19.45 16.25
CA ALA A 7 -6.03 19.69 15.75
C ALA A 7 -5.06 18.80 16.53
N ALA A 8 -4.14 18.14 15.84
CA ALA A 8 -3.03 17.50 16.52
C ALA A 8 -2.39 18.54 17.47
N PRO A 9 -2.11 18.19 18.74
CA PRO A 9 -1.51 19.12 19.66
C PRO A 9 -0.23 19.67 19.04
N ALA A 10 -0.06 21.00 19.04
CA ALA A 10 1.13 21.69 18.58
C ALA A 10 2.29 21.33 19.53
N GLY A 11 2.93 20.21 19.27
CA GLY A 11 4.11 19.69 19.93
C GLY A 11 5.08 19.17 18.87
N ALA A 12 6.36 19.02 19.21
CA ALA A 12 7.32 18.37 18.33
C ALA A 12 6.75 17.04 17.80
N ALA A 13 6.91 16.78 16.51
CA ALA A 13 6.45 15.53 15.87
C ALA A 13 7.01 14.34 16.67
N ARG A 14 6.12 13.48 17.16
CA ARG A 14 6.50 12.28 17.91
C ARG A 14 6.94 11.19 16.93
N ASP A 15 7.77 10.29 17.43
CA ASP A 15 8.10 9.07 16.69
C ASP A 15 6.82 8.29 16.35
N PRO A 16 6.70 7.73 15.13
CA PRO A 16 5.52 6.97 14.70
C PRO A 16 5.11 5.85 15.67
N GLN A 17 6.06 5.21 16.34
CA GLN A 17 5.76 4.19 17.35
C GLN A 17 5.01 4.80 18.55
N THR A 18 5.41 5.99 18.98
CA THR A 18 4.74 6.71 20.08
C THR A 18 3.33 7.11 19.68
N GLU A 19 3.12 7.62 18.45
CA GLU A 19 1.80 7.97 17.92
C GLU A 19 0.86 6.77 17.85
N LEU A 20 1.39 5.59 17.47
CA LEU A 20 0.62 4.33 17.44
C LEU A 20 0.12 3.90 18.82
N LEU A 21 0.88 4.20 19.88
CA LEU A 21 0.57 3.79 21.25
C LEU A 21 -0.29 4.82 22.01
N HIS A 22 -0.24 6.08 21.63
CA HIS A 22 -0.92 7.18 22.34
C HIS A 22 -1.89 7.99 21.46
N PRO A 23 -2.82 7.34 20.76
CA PRO A 23 -3.80 8.05 19.93
C PRO A 23 -4.83 8.76 20.81
N VAL A 24 -5.34 9.89 20.30
CA VAL A 24 -6.54 10.53 20.87
C VAL A 24 -7.76 9.71 20.43
N THR A 25 -8.35 8.98 21.35
CA THR A 25 -9.55 8.18 21.06
C THR A 25 -10.74 8.74 21.85
N PRO A 26 -11.86 9.09 21.21
CA PRO A 26 -13.08 9.43 21.92
C PRO A 26 -13.59 8.19 22.66
N VAL A 27 -13.62 8.23 23.98
CA VAL A 27 -14.10 7.13 24.83
C VAL A 27 -15.42 7.54 25.47
N GLN A 28 -16.26 6.55 25.75
CA GLN A 28 -17.50 6.75 26.46
C GLN A 28 -17.20 7.32 27.86
N PRO A 29 -17.88 8.36 28.32
CA PRO A 29 -17.60 8.96 29.61
C PRO A 29 -17.62 7.93 30.76
N GLY A 30 -16.58 7.93 31.58
CA GLY A 30 -16.43 7.02 32.71
C GLY A 30 -15.82 5.64 32.42
N PHE A 31 -15.40 5.38 31.15
CA PHE A 31 -14.65 4.19 30.80
C PHE A 31 -13.35 4.55 30.11
N GLU A 32 -12.23 4.15 30.66
CA GLU A 32 -10.90 4.34 30.10
C GLU A 32 -10.27 2.99 29.80
N SER A 33 -9.73 2.81 28.57
CA SER A 33 -9.04 1.61 28.12
C SER A 33 -8.01 1.95 27.05
N PHE A 34 -6.91 1.23 27.01
CA PHE A 34 -5.95 1.33 25.92
C PHE A 34 -6.51 0.82 24.58
N SER A 35 -7.48 -0.08 24.62
CA SER A 35 -8.13 -0.60 23.42
C SER A 35 -9.37 0.22 23.06
N VAL A 36 -9.55 0.46 21.74
CA VAL A 36 -10.77 1.08 21.22
C VAL A 36 -11.92 0.06 21.30
N PRO A 37 -13.07 0.42 21.89
CA PRO A 37 -14.24 -0.43 21.89
C PRO A 37 -14.74 -0.75 20.48
N THR A 38 -15.27 -1.96 20.27
CA THR A 38 -15.86 -2.35 18.98
C THR A 38 -17.33 -1.93 18.94
N ALA A 39 -17.63 -0.82 18.24
CA ALA A 39 -18.97 -0.30 18.06
C ALA A 39 -19.53 -0.76 16.69
N ARG A 40 -20.47 -1.71 16.72
CA ARG A 40 -21.19 -2.18 15.53
C ARG A 40 -22.48 -1.39 15.35
N ALA A 41 -22.75 -0.95 14.13
CA ALA A 41 -24.01 -0.31 13.80
C ALA A 41 -24.35 -0.45 12.31
N SER A 42 -25.62 -0.66 12.00
CA SER A 42 -26.21 -0.32 10.70
C SER A 42 -27.00 0.98 10.83
N THR A 43 -28.09 0.96 11.56
CA THR A 43 -28.91 2.13 11.86
C THR A 43 -28.33 2.93 13.02
N VAL A 44 -28.28 4.26 12.86
CA VAL A 44 -27.97 5.22 13.91
C VAL A 44 -29.26 5.90 14.32
N ILE A 45 -29.49 6.06 15.61
CA ILE A 45 -30.71 6.64 16.17
C ILE A 45 -30.47 8.15 16.39
N PHE A 46 -31.45 8.96 16.00
CA PHE A 46 -31.44 10.41 16.22
C PHE A 46 -32.39 10.78 17.37
N PRO A 47 -32.05 11.79 18.17
CA PRO A 47 -32.93 12.20 19.26
C PRO A 47 -34.24 12.84 18.75
N ASP A 48 -34.20 13.49 17.56
CA ASP A 48 -35.33 14.14 16.94
C ASP A 48 -35.15 14.35 15.42
N LEU A 49 -36.22 14.76 14.73
CA LEU A 49 -36.21 15.02 13.30
C LEU A 49 -35.38 16.27 12.91
N ALA A 50 -35.23 17.24 13.81
CA ALA A 50 -34.44 18.43 13.54
C ALA A 50 -32.96 18.06 13.45
N SER A 51 -32.44 17.26 14.40
CA SER A 51 -31.09 16.73 14.40
C SER A 51 -30.81 15.89 13.15
N MET A 52 -31.76 15.04 12.75
CA MET A 52 -31.62 14.24 11.52
C MET A 52 -31.55 15.13 10.27
N ARG A 53 -32.39 16.16 10.18
CA ARG A 53 -32.43 17.09 9.01
C ARG A 53 -31.23 18.02 8.95
N ALA A 54 -30.57 18.30 10.07
CA ALA A 54 -29.40 19.14 10.17
C ALA A 54 -28.09 18.43 9.76
N LEU A 55 -28.15 17.13 9.41
CA LEU A 55 -26.98 16.35 9.01
C LEU A 55 -26.31 16.90 7.75
N ASP A 56 -25.04 17.21 7.85
CA ASP A 56 -24.18 17.46 6.69
C ASP A 56 -23.30 16.23 6.40
N TRP A 57 -23.42 15.66 5.21
CA TRP A 57 -22.61 14.50 4.79
C TRP A 57 -21.10 14.83 4.71
N ARG A 58 -20.74 16.10 4.66
CA ARG A 58 -19.35 16.57 4.64
C ARG A 58 -18.70 16.46 6.02
N SER A 59 -19.51 16.58 7.07
CA SER A 59 -19.04 16.48 8.45
C SER A 59 -18.71 15.04 8.84
N ASP A 60 -17.59 14.82 9.51
CA ASP A 60 -17.21 13.55 10.12
C ASP A 60 -17.54 13.49 11.61
N ALA A 61 -17.99 14.60 12.19
CA ALA A 61 -18.43 14.68 13.57
C ALA A 61 -19.85 14.15 13.81
N GLN A 62 -20.57 13.78 12.74
CA GLN A 62 -21.97 13.39 12.81
C GLN A 62 -22.19 11.94 12.38
N TRP A 63 -22.85 11.17 13.24
CA TRP A 63 -23.23 9.79 12.96
C TRP A 63 -24.51 9.74 12.12
N ARG A 64 -24.51 8.99 11.01
CA ARG A 64 -25.64 8.91 10.08
C ARG A 64 -26.15 7.48 9.88
N TYR A 65 -25.23 6.59 9.56
CA TYR A 65 -25.48 5.19 9.25
C TYR A 65 -24.15 4.43 9.30
N GLY A 66 -24.16 3.18 9.72
CA GLY A 66 -22.95 2.38 9.91
C GLY A 66 -22.08 2.22 8.66
N LEU A 67 -22.68 2.27 7.44
CA LEU A 67 -21.92 2.30 6.18
C LEU A 67 -20.93 3.46 6.12
N HIS A 68 -21.27 4.61 6.68
CA HIS A 68 -20.43 5.80 6.60
C HIS A 68 -19.32 5.76 7.63
N ALA A 69 -19.66 5.50 8.88
CA ALA A 69 -18.70 5.36 9.98
C ALA A 69 -19.33 4.79 11.24
N THR A 70 -18.49 4.20 12.08
CA THR A 70 -18.73 3.89 13.50
C THR A 70 -17.59 4.47 14.33
N PRO A 71 -17.72 4.62 15.65
CA PRO A 71 -16.61 5.08 16.51
C PRO A 71 -15.31 4.28 16.26
N THR A 72 -15.40 2.97 16.09
CA THR A 72 -14.25 2.10 15.82
C THR A 72 -13.59 2.39 14.48
N SER A 73 -14.37 2.57 13.41
CA SER A 73 -13.82 2.86 12.10
C SER A 73 -13.21 4.26 12.04
N VAL A 74 -13.79 5.26 12.72
CA VAL A 74 -13.22 6.61 12.81
C VAL A 74 -11.89 6.59 13.56
N ALA A 75 -11.80 5.87 14.67
CA ALA A 75 -10.54 5.72 15.40
C ALA A 75 -9.44 5.10 14.54
N LEU A 76 -9.77 4.11 13.69
CA LEU A 76 -8.83 3.53 12.74
C LEU A 76 -8.43 4.54 11.66
N GLN A 77 -9.40 5.25 11.06
CA GLN A 77 -9.14 6.30 10.05
C GLN A 77 -8.14 7.34 10.57
N GLN A 78 -8.35 7.84 11.79
CA GLN A 78 -7.46 8.84 12.41
C GLN A 78 -6.03 8.31 12.57
N ARG A 79 -5.87 7.07 13.05
CA ARG A 79 -4.54 6.45 13.21
C ARG A 79 -3.84 6.23 11.87
N ILE A 80 -4.56 5.75 10.86
CA ILE A 80 -3.99 5.53 9.53
C ILE A 80 -3.59 6.86 8.88
N ALA A 81 -4.42 7.90 8.98
CA ALA A 81 -4.07 9.23 8.49
C ALA A 81 -2.79 9.76 9.17
N ALA A 82 -2.67 9.64 10.48
CA ALA A 82 -1.49 10.08 11.22
C ALA A 82 -0.22 9.32 10.85
N ILE A 83 -0.29 7.98 10.69
CA ILE A 83 0.85 7.16 10.28
C ILE A 83 1.36 7.57 8.90
N GLU A 84 0.46 7.85 7.95
CA GLU A 84 0.82 8.29 6.60
C GLU A 84 1.33 9.75 6.53
N GLY A 85 1.10 10.54 7.56
CA GLY A 85 1.35 11.98 7.55
C GLY A 85 0.26 12.77 6.81
N GLY A 86 -0.92 12.16 6.62
CA GLY A 86 -2.11 12.79 6.06
C GLY A 86 -3.03 13.37 7.12
N ARG A 87 -4.11 14.01 6.68
CA ARG A 87 -5.14 14.58 7.57
C ARG A 87 -6.43 13.75 7.58
N TYR A 88 -6.78 13.16 6.45
CA TYR A 88 -8.04 12.44 6.25
C TYR A 88 -7.75 11.03 5.72
N ALA A 89 -8.50 10.06 6.23
CA ALA A 89 -8.49 8.71 5.69
C ALA A 89 -9.91 8.17 5.52
N LEU A 90 -10.11 7.33 4.51
CA LEU A 90 -11.32 6.56 4.28
C LEU A 90 -10.97 5.09 4.21
N LEU A 91 -11.74 4.25 4.90
CA LEU A 91 -11.55 2.81 4.88
C LEU A 91 -12.41 2.17 3.79
N GLN A 92 -11.86 1.15 3.14
CA GLN A 92 -12.51 0.35 2.10
C GLN A 92 -12.36 -1.15 2.41
N PRO A 93 -13.24 -2.03 1.83
CA PRO A 93 -13.24 -3.47 2.14
C PRO A 93 -11.97 -4.23 1.72
N SER A 94 -11.15 -3.65 0.85
CA SER A 94 -9.89 -4.23 0.38
C SER A 94 -8.95 -3.16 -0.18
N GLY A 95 -7.67 -3.51 -0.39
CA GLY A 95 -6.72 -2.65 -1.11
C GLY A 95 -7.21 -2.31 -2.52
N LEU A 96 -7.75 -3.28 -3.27
CA LEU A 96 -8.30 -3.03 -4.59
C LEU A 96 -9.52 -2.10 -4.55
N SER A 97 -10.37 -2.21 -3.54
CA SER A 97 -11.49 -1.26 -3.37
C SER A 97 -11.00 0.17 -3.08
N ALA A 98 -9.86 0.33 -2.39
CA ALA A 98 -9.24 1.63 -2.17
C ALA A 98 -8.71 2.22 -3.50
N ILE A 99 -8.08 1.39 -4.33
CA ILE A 99 -7.66 1.75 -5.69
C ILE A 99 -8.87 2.18 -6.53
N SER A 100 -9.91 1.35 -6.60
CA SER A 100 -11.15 1.63 -7.34
C SER A 100 -11.81 2.92 -6.89
N ASN A 101 -11.80 3.22 -5.59
CA ASN A 101 -12.37 4.46 -5.04
C ASN A 101 -11.66 5.71 -5.59
N VAL A 102 -10.34 5.67 -5.80
CA VAL A 102 -9.60 6.77 -6.43
C VAL A 102 -10.04 6.95 -7.89
N TYR A 103 -10.10 5.88 -8.67
CA TYR A 103 -10.57 5.96 -10.05
C TYR A 103 -11.99 6.56 -10.14
N PHE A 104 -12.95 6.05 -9.37
CA PHE A 104 -14.33 6.54 -9.36
C PHE A 104 -14.47 7.97 -8.82
N ALA A 105 -13.54 8.46 -8.05
CA ALA A 105 -13.57 9.83 -7.55
C ALA A 105 -13.07 10.86 -8.58
N PHE A 106 -12.08 10.51 -9.42
CA PHE A 106 -11.34 11.48 -10.21
C PHE A 106 -11.35 11.24 -11.71
N VAL A 107 -11.86 10.09 -12.19
CA VAL A 107 -11.80 9.72 -13.60
C VAL A 107 -13.22 9.45 -14.16
N LYS A 108 -13.44 9.85 -15.38
CA LYS A 108 -14.72 9.65 -16.13
C LYS A 108 -14.44 9.32 -17.59
N ALA A 109 -15.44 8.91 -18.33
CA ALA A 109 -15.35 8.66 -19.76
C ALA A 109 -14.68 9.83 -20.52
N GLY A 110 -13.72 9.52 -21.37
CA GLY A 110 -12.92 10.47 -22.14
C GLY A 110 -11.64 10.95 -21.43
N ASP A 111 -11.46 10.65 -20.16
CA ASP A 111 -10.23 10.98 -19.43
C ASP A 111 -9.09 9.98 -19.73
N ASP A 112 -7.85 10.44 -19.55
CA ASP A 112 -6.62 9.68 -19.70
C ASP A 112 -5.93 9.49 -18.33
N VAL A 113 -5.46 8.27 -18.08
CA VAL A 113 -4.80 7.85 -16.86
C VAL A 113 -3.44 7.23 -17.20
N LEU A 114 -2.40 7.62 -16.47
CA LEU A 114 -1.07 7.04 -16.53
C LEU A 114 -0.85 6.11 -15.34
N VAL A 115 -0.42 4.88 -15.63
CA VAL A 115 -0.21 3.81 -14.64
C VAL A 115 1.21 3.24 -14.84
N PRO A 116 2.02 3.03 -13.78
CA PRO A 116 3.35 2.46 -13.97
C PRO A 116 3.27 0.99 -14.38
N ASP A 117 4.19 0.59 -15.24
CA ASP A 117 4.18 -0.76 -15.84
C ASP A 117 4.48 -1.88 -14.83
N ASN A 118 5.05 -1.53 -13.68
CA ASN A 118 5.32 -2.43 -12.54
C ASN A 118 4.25 -2.41 -11.45
N VAL A 119 3.09 -1.82 -11.73
CA VAL A 119 1.98 -1.70 -10.79
C VAL A 119 1.47 -3.07 -10.32
N TYR A 120 0.90 -3.10 -9.13
CA TYR A 120 0.13 -4.23 -8.59
C TYR A 120 -0.86 -4.79 -9.64
N SER A 121 -0.76 -6.09 -9.97
CA SER A 121 -1.48 -6.70 -11.09
C SER A 121 -2.99 -6.46 -11.07
N PRO A 122 -3.70 -6.56 -9.92
CA PRO A 122 -5.13 -6.25 -9.89
C PRO A 122 -5.46 -4.77 -10.16
N ASN A 123 -4.54 -3.82 -9.94
CA ASN A 123 -4.73 -2.45 -10.40
C ASN A 123 -4.62 -2.36 -11.93
N ARG A 124 -3.71 -3.11 -12.54
CA ARG A 124 -3.62 -3.22 -14.01
C ARG A 124 -4.90 -3.78 -14.59
N GLU A 125 -5.36 -4.93 -14.09
CA GLU A 125 -6.61 -5.57 -14.53
C GLU A 125 -7.83 -4.64 -14.36
N HIS A 126 -7.88 -3.90 -13.25
CA HIS A 126 -8.92 -2.90 -13.02
C HIS A 126 -8.84 -1.74 -14.02
N GLY A 127 -7.63 -1.25 -14.33
CA GLY A 127 -7.40 -0.23 -15.34
C GLY A 127 -7.83 -0.69 -16.74
N ASP A 128 -7.46 -1.91 -17.13
CA ASP A 128 -7.82 -2.51 -18.41
C ASP A 128 -9.36 -2.67 -18.54
N TRP A 129 -10.02 -3.11 -17.46
CA TRP A 129 -11.48 -3.16 -17.40
C TRP A 129 -12.14 -1.78 -17.55
N LEU A 130 -11.61 -0.73 -16.88
CA LEU A 130 -12.11 0.63 -17.03
C LEU A 130 -11.89 1.16 -18.46
N ALA A 131 -10.81 0.80 -19.10
CA ALA A 131 -10.55 1.16 -20.49
C ALA A 131 -11.53 0.46 -21.46
N GLN A 132 -11.82 -0.81 -21.22
CA GLN A 132 -12.70 -1.60 -22.05
C GLN A 132 -14.17 -1.17 -21.94
N ASP A 133 -14.66 -0.97 -20.71
CA ASP A 133 -16.10 -0.88 -20.45
C ASP A 133 -16.60 0.53 -20.11
N PHE A 134 -15.70 1.47 -19.69
CA PHE A 134 -16.07 2.80 -19.20
C PHE A 134 -15.56 3.96 -20.05
N GLY A 135 -14.91 3.67 -21.18
CA GLY A 135 -14.44 4.71 -22.10
C GLY A 135 -13.32 5.60 -21.52
N ILE A 136 -12.55 5.08 -20.60
CA ILE A 136 -11.36 5.72 -20.01
C ILE A 136 -10.14 5.26 -20.81
N THR A 137 -9.19 6.14 -21.07
CA THR A 137 -7.91 5.76 -21.66
C THR A 137 -6.90 5.45 -20.55
N VAL A 138 -6.45 4.21 -20.44
CA VAL A 138 -5.39 3.81 -19.51
C VAL A 138 -4.12 3.52 -20.30
N ARG A 139 -3.03 4.18 -19.93
CA ARG A 139 -1.72 4.01 -20.57
C ARG A 139 -0.66 3.64 -19.54
N TYR A 140 0.12 2.62 -19.86
CA TYR A 140 1.22 2.19 -19.00
C TYR A 140 2.50 2.97 -19.34
N TYR A 141 3.29 3.28 -18.32
CA TYR A 141 4.56 4.00 -18.47
C TYR A 141 5.70 3.28 -17.73
N ASP A 142 6.92 3.48 -18.20
CA ASP A 142 8.12 2.98 -17.51
C ASP A 142 8.23 3.64 -16.12
N PRO A 143 8.22 2.87 -15.01
CA PRO A 143 8.32 3.43 -13.67
C PRO A 143 9.57 4.31 -13.47
N MET A 144 10.61 4.10 -14.28
CA MET A 144 11.87 4.87 -14.20
C MET A 144 11.86 6.12 -15.09
N VAL A 145 10.70 6.52 -15.64
CA VAL A 145 10.59 7.64 -16.58
C VAL A 145 11.02 8.99 -15.99
N GLY A 146 10.89 9.19 -14.68
CA GLY A 146 11.26 10.43 -13.99
C GLY A 146 10.66 11.69 -14.66
N SER A 147 11.49 12.68 -14.94
CA SER A 147 11.08 13.92 -15.61
C SER A 147 10.58 13.70 -17.05
N GLY A 148 10.89 12.58 -17.69
CA GLY A 148 10.36 12.19 -18.99
C GLY A 148 8.83 12.01 -18.99
N MET A 149 8.20 11.94 -17.82
CA MET A 149 6.75 11.97 -17.64
C MET A 149 6.10 13.14 -18.38
N ALA A 150 6.78 14.30 -18.49
CA ALA A 150 6.26 15.47 -19.18
C ALA A 150 5.82 15.20 -20.63
N ALA A 151 6.53 14.32 -21.35
CA ALA A 151 6.21 13.94 -22.73
C ALA A 151 4.98 13.00 -22.84
N LEU A 152 4.59 12.38 -21.74
CA LEU A 152 3.45 11.46 -21.71
C LEU A 152 2.12 12.19 -21.38
N LEU A 153 2.16 13.40 -20.83
CA LEU A 153 0.98 14.14 -20.41
C LEU A 153 0.15 14.61 -21.61
N ARG A 154 -1.18 14.43 -21.51
CA ARG A 154 -2.18 14.88 -22.49
C ARG A 154 -3.08 15.93 -21.88
N PRO A 155 -3.81 16.75 -22.67
CA PRO A 155 -4.77 17.73 -22.13
C PRO A 155 -5.89 17.12 -21.28
N ASN A 156 -6.21 15.85 -21.53
CA ASN A 156 -7.23 15.08 -20.81
C ASN A 156 -6.65 14.11 -19.78
N THR A 157 -5.34 14.14 -19.50
CA THR A 157 -4.75 13.35 -18.39
C THR A 157 -5.30 13.91 -17.08
N ARG A 158 -5.88 13.05 -16.23
CA ARG A 158 -6.51 13.41 -14.95
C ARG A 158 -5.89 12.75 -13.74
N LEU A 159 -5.27 11.58 -13.93
CA LEU A 159 -4.69 10.80 -12.84
C LEU A 159 -3.35 10.23 -13.29
N ILE A 160 -2.35 10.36 -12.42
CA ILE A 160 -1.10 9.62 -12.51
C ILE A 160 -1.02 8.70 -11.30
N TRP A 161 -1.02 7.40 -11.57
CA TRP A 161 -0.80 6.38 -10.56
C TRP A 161 0.70 6.18 -10.36
N LEU A 162 1.13 5.98 -9.13
CA LEU A 162 2.49 5.68 -8.71
C LEU A 162 2.48 4.46 -7.79
N GLU A 163 3.56 3.70 -7.77
CA GLU A 163 3.81 2.65 -6.79
C GLU A 163 5.30 2.62 -6.46
N ALA A 164 5.64 2.70 -5.18
CA ALA A 164 7.03 2.86 -4.73
C ALA A 164 7.32 2.08 -3.44
N PRO A 165 8.15 1.03 -3.49
CA PRO A 165 8.67 0.33 -4.69
C PRO A 165 7.57 -0.39 -5.46
N GLY A 166 7.82 -0.72 -6.74
CA GLY A 166 6.91 -1.53 -7.55
C GLY A 166 6.72 -2.94 -6.98
N SER A 167 5.53 -3.49 -7.18
CA SER A 167 4.96 -4.64 -6.45
C SER A 167 5.78 -5.94 -6.53
N ILE A 168 6.52 -6.15 -7.64
CA ILE A 168 7.27 -7.38 -7.89
C ILE A 168 8.74 -7.07 -8.19
N THR A 169 8.98 -6.08 -9.02
CA THR A 169 10.31 -5.78 -9.57
C THR A 169 11.08 -4.74 -8.76
N MET A 170 10.49 -4.21 -7.69
CA MET A 170 11.11 -3.36 -6.66
C MET A 170 11.75 -2.06 -7.19
N GLU A 171 11.45 -1.62 -8.40
CA GLU A 171 11.91 -0.32 -8.91
C GLU A 171 11.30 0.82 -8.07
N VAL A 172 12.10 1.82 -7.78
CA VAL A 172 11.66 3.01 -7.04
C VAL A 172 11.67 4.22 -7.98
N PRO A 173 10.49 4.78 -8.32
CA PRO A 173 10.39 5.94 -9.20
C PRO A 173 10.89 7.23 -8.53
N ASP A 174 11.22 8.25 -9.33
CA ASP A 174 11.45 9.61 -8.84
C ASP A 174 10.10 10.29 -8.53
N VAL A 175 9.54 9.97 -7.36
CA VAL A 175 8.23 10.46 -6.94
C VAL A 175 8.17 11.99 -6.95
N PRO A 176 9.11 12.75 -6.34
CA PRO A 176 9.05 14.22 -6.36
C PRO A 176 9.07 14.84 -7.76
N ALA A 177 9.84 14.27 -8.70
CA ALA A 177 9.89 14.79 -10.07
C ALA A 177 8.52 14.60 -10.78
N ILE A 178 7.88 13.46 -10.60
CA ILE A 178 6.56 13.17 -11.20
C ILE A 178 5.47 14.04 -10.57
N THR A 179 5.43 14.16 -9.25
CA THR A 179 4.40 14.95 -8.54
C THR A 179 4.49 16.43 -8.82
N ALA A 180 5.72 16.97 -8.99
CA ALA A 180 5.94 18.37 -9.40
C ALA A 180 5.32 18.65 -10.77
N LEU A 181 5.58 17.79 -11.77
CA LEU A 181 5.00 17.90 -13.11
C LEU A 181 3.46 17.76 -13.11
N ALA A 182 2.94 16.85 -12.31
CA ALA A 182 1.49 16.66 -12.17
C ALA A 182 0.82 17.91 -11.59
N ARG A 183 1.39 18.49 -10.55
CA ARG A 183 0.91 19.71 -9.90
C ARG A 183 0.88 20.91 -10.86
N GLU A 184 1.92 21.11 -11.68
CA GLU A 184 1.97 22.16 -12.69
C GLU A 184 0.84 22.07 -13.71
N ARG A 185 0.30 20.89 -13.93
CA ARG A 185 -0.78 20.61 -14.89
C ARG A 185 -2.15 20.39 -14.24
N GLY A 186 -2.25 20.49 -12.92
CA GLY A 186 -3.50 20.24 -12.18
C GLY A 186 -3.98 18.79 -12.31
N ILE A 187 -3.04 17.83 -12.40
CA ILE A 187 -3.31 16.40 -12.50
C ILE A 187 -3.17 15.78 -11.11
N VAL A 188 -4.16 14.98 -10.70
CA VAL A 188 -4.14 14.27 -9.40
C VAL A 188 -3.11 13.14 -9.45
N THR A 189 -2.35 12.99 -8.38
CA THR A 189 -1.42 11.89 -8.17
C THR A 189 -1.92 10.95 -7.07
N ALA A 190 -1.90 9.64 -7.34
CA ALA A 190 -2.18 8.61 -6.35
C ALA A 190 -0.99 7.63 -6.27
N LEU A 191 -0.55 7.32 -5.05
CA LEU A 191 0.56 6.42 -4.81
C LEU A 191 0.12 5.25 -3.93
N ASP A 192 0.35 4.03 -4.40
CA ASP A 192 0.28 2.85 -3.54
C ASP A 192 1.52 2.82 -2.64
N ASN A 193 1.30 3.11 -1.35
CA ASN A 193 2.32 3.17 -0.31
C ASN A 193 2.31 1.93 0.61
N THR A 194 1.68 0.85 0.16
CA THR A 194 1.50 -0.36 0.97
C THR A 194 2.82 -0.97 1.44
N TYR A 195 3.87 -0.95 0.59
CA TYR A 195 5.19 -1.46 0.95
C TYR A 195 5.77 -0.78 2.17
N SER A 196 5.70 0.53 2.26
CA SER A 196 6.27 1.32 3.36
C SER A 196 5.39 1.34 4.61
N ALA A 197 4.13 0.95 4.50
CA ALA A 197 3.12 0.98 5.57
C ALA A 197 2.98 2.35 6.26
N GLY A 198 3.38 3.44 5.58
CA GLY A 198 3.49 4.78 6.15
C GLY A 198 4.62 4.97 7.18
N LEU A 199 5.47 3.97 7.38
CA LEU A 199 6.56 4.00 8.36
C LEU A 199 7.86 4.57 7.80
N VAL A 200 8.22 4.16 6.57
CA VAL A 200 9.54 4.45 5.99
C VAL A 200 9.50 5.40 4.79
N PHE A 201 8.32 5.78 4.34
CA PHE A 201 8.10 6.78 3.30
C PHE A 201 6.85 7.60 3.62
N LYS A 202 6.95 8.92 3.53
CA LYS A 202 5.88 9.88 3.79
C LYS A 202 5.41 10.54 2.49
N PRO A 203 4.36 10.04 1.82
CA PRO A 203 4.01 10.44 0.46
C PRO A 203 3.70 11.93 0.32
N PHE A 204 3.09 12.55 1.31
CA PHE A 204 2.70 13.96 1.25
C PHE A 204 3.89 14.92 1.33
N GLU A 205 5.00 14.52 1.97
CA GLU A 205 6.26 15.28 1.97
C GLU A 205 6.91 15.30 0.57
N HIS A 206 6.53 14.36 -0.29
CA HIS A 206 7.01 14.23 -1.67
C HIS A 206 5.97 14.71 -2.70
N GLY A 207 4.93 15.42 -2.27
CA GLY A 207 3.96 16.08 -3.13
C GLY A 207 2.89 15.17 -3.73
N VAL A 208 2.71 13.97 -3.20
CA VAL A 208 1.61 13.06 -3.57
C VAL A 208 0.30 13.61 -3.03
N ASP A 209 -0.77 13.58 -3.83
CA ASP A 209 -2.10 14.04 -3.43
C ASP A 209 -2.87 13.00 -2.64
N ILE A 210 -2.76 11.72 -3.03
CA ILE A 210 -3.51 10.61 -2.43
C ILE A 210 -2.55 9.44 -2.19
N SER A 211 -2.52 8.96 -0.95
CA SER A 211 -1.89 7.68 -0.60
C SER A 211 -2.94 6.58 -0.54
N VAL A 212 -2.59 5.41 -1.05
CA VAL A 212 -3.39 4.19 -0.95
C VAL A 212 -2.64 3.15 -0.15
N GLN A 213 -3.35 2.47 0.74
CA GLN A 213 -2.82 1.41 1.59
C GLN A 213 -3.70 0.17 1.53
N ALA A 214 -3.08 -1.00 1.39
CA ALA A 214 -3.72 -2.26 1.72
C ALA A 214 -3.44 -2.59 3.19
N LEU A 215 -4.36 -2.21 4.09
CA LEU A 215 -4.24 -2.48 5.53
C LEU A 215 -4.22 -3.99 5.86
N THR A 216 -4.58 -4.82 4.89
CA THR A 216 -4.41 -6.28 4.85
C THR A 216 -2.97 -6.71 5.17
N LYS A 217 -1.97 -5.86 4.90
CA LYS A 217 -0.55 -6.16 5.01
C LYS A 217 -0.03 -5.91 6.44
N TYR A 218 0.97 -5.08 6.59
CA TYR A 218 1.64 -4.83 7.87
C TYR A 218 0.73 -4.28 8.96
N GLN A 219 -0.30 -3.52 8.61
CA GLN A 219 -1.21 -2.89 9.58
C GLN A 219 -1.99 -3.95 10.35
N SER A 220 -2.63 -4.90 9.68
CA SER A 220 -3.28 -6.03 10.34
C SER A 220 -2.25 -7.03 10.92
N GLY A 221 -1.27 -7.41 10.11
CA GLY A 221 -0.19 -8.32 10.47
C GLY A 221 -0.59 -9.76 10.77
N GLY A 222 -1.90 -10.06 10.77
CA GLY A 222 -2.45 -11.37 11.11
C GLY A 222 -2.71 -12.27 9.89
N SER A 223 -2.65 -11.73 8.68
CA SER A 223 -3.04 -12.44 7.43
C SER A 223 -4.50 -12.90 7.39
N ASP A 224 -5.38 -12.25 8.16
CA ASP A 224 -6.77 -12.65 8.43
C ASP A 224 -7.79 -11.53 8.14
N VAL A 225 -7.34 -10.31 7.77
CA VAL A 225 -8.19 -9.16 7.47
C VAL A 225 -7.99 -8.69 6.04
N LEU A 226 -9.09 -8.40 5.33
CA LEU A 226 -9.11 -7.67 4.08
C LEU A 226 -9.56 -6.24 4.35
N MET A 227 -8.69 -5.27 4.13
CA MET A 227 -9.02 -3.85 4.28
C MET A 227 -8.08 -2.97 3.46
N GLY A 228 -8.59 -1.86 2.95
CA GLY A 228 -7.82 -0.81 2.32
C GLY A 228 -8.10 0.55 2.94
N ALA A 229 -7.26 1.52 2.61
CA ALA A 229 -7.48 2.91 2.95
C ALA A 229 -7.02 3.83 1.83
N THR A 230 -7.74 4.93 1.64
CA THR A 230 -7.28 6.10 0.89
C THR A 230 -7.03 7.24 1.85
N ILE A 231 -5.90 7.90 1.74
CA ILE A 231 -5.45 8.94 2.65
C ILE A 231 -5.09 10.20 1.84
N THR A 232 -5.38 11.37 2.38
CA THR A 232 -4.97 12.65 1.80
C THR A 232 -4.80 13.72 2.87
N ALA A 233 -4.05 14.77 2.56
CA ALA A 233 -3.97 15.99 3.38
C ALA A 233 -4.98 17.05 2.93
N ASP A 234 -5.56 16.91 1.73
CA ASP A 234 -6.47 17.88 1.10
C ASP A 234 -7.94 17.53 1.37
N HIS A 235 -8.72 18.53 1.81
CA HIS A 235 -10.14 18.35 2.16
C HIS A 235 -11.04 18.11 0.94
N ASP A 236 -10.77 18.77 -0.19
CA ASP A 236 -11.61 18.63 -1.38
C ASP A 236 -11.40 17.26 -2.04
N LEU A 237 -10.17 16.77 -2.08
CA LEU A 237 -9.86 15.41 -2.51
C LEU A 237 -10.51 14.37 -1.59
N TYR A 238 -10.47 14.60 -0.26
CA TYR A 238 -11.17 13.77 0.71
C TYR A 238 -12.68 13.71 0.43
N LEU A 239 -13.34 14.86 0.24
CA LEU A 239 -14.77 14.91 -0.06
C LEU A 239 -15.12 14.23 -1.38
N ALA A 240 -14.26 14.33 -2.40
CA ALA A 240 -14.48 13.64 -3.68
C ALA A 240 -14.44 12.11 -3.47
N MET A 241 -13.43 11.60 -2.79
CA MET A 241 -13.30 10.16 -2.47
C MET A 241 -14.43 9.68 -1.54
N LYS A 242 -14.82 10.46 -0.53
CA LYS A 242 -15.94 10.16 0.36
C LYS A 242 -17.25 10.02 -0.42
N ARG A 243 -17.50 10.92 -1.37
CA ARG A 243 -18.68 10.88 -2.24
C ARG A 243 -18.69 9.64 -3.13
N ALA A 244 -17.56 9.28 -3.75
CA ALA A 244 -17.42 8.07 -4.57
C ALA A 244 -17.69 6.82 -3.73
N ARG A 245 -17.02 6.69 -2.57
CA ARG A 245 -17.21 5.61 -1.60
C ARG A 245 -18.67 5.41 -1.20
N MET A 246 -19.37 6.51 -0.89
CA MET A 246 -20.79 6.49 -0.53
C MET A 246 -21.67 5.98 -1.66
N ARG A 247 -21.40 6.40 -2.90
CA ARG A 247 -22.21 6.02 -4.09
C ARG A 247 -22.02 4.56 -4.47
N VAL A 248 -20.82 4.03 -4.30
CA VAL A 248 -20.50 2.61 -4.57
C VAL A 248 -20.87 1.70 -3.38
N GLY A 249 -21.10 2.26 -2.18
CA GLY A 249 -21.50 1.51 -1.00
C GLY A 249 -20.35 0.73 -0.33
N LEU A 250 -19.13 1.25 -0.39
CA LEU A 250 -17.95 0.61 0.18
C LEU A 250 -17.94 0.76 1.72
N GLY A 251 -18.48 -0.22 2.43
CA GLY A 251 -18.49 -0.28 3.89
C GLY A 251 -17.43 -1.22 4.44
N VAL A 252 -17.05 -1.03 5.70
CA VAL A 252 -16.12 -1.91 6.45
C VAL A 252 -16.78 -2.39 7.74
N SER A 253 -16.43 -3.60 8.17
CA SER A 253 -16.85 -4.15 9.45
C SER A 253 -16.12 -3.46 10.61
N ALA A 254 -16.84 -3.18 11.70
CA ALA A 254 -16.21 -2.69 12.93
C ALA A 254 -15.29 -3.75 13.57
N ASP A 255 -15.58 -5.04 13.35
CA ASP A 255 -14.73 -6.12 13.83
C ASP A 255 -13.40 -6.16 13.10
N ASP A 256 -13.39 -6.02 11.76
CA ASP A 256 -12.17 -5.94 10.99
C ASP A 256 -11.36 -4.67 11.35
N CYS A 257 -12.04 -3.53 11.55
CA CYS A 257 -11.38 -2.33 12.07
C CYS A 257 -10.70 -2.58 13.43
N SER A 258 -11.35 -3.34 14.31
CA SER A 258 -10.82 -3.69 15.63
C SER A 258 -9.57 -4.59 15.53
N LEU A 259 -9.57 -5.55 14.60
CA LEU A 259 -8.41 -6.41 14.32
C LEU A 259 -7.22 -5.58 13.80
N VAL A 260 -7.44 -4.67 12.85
CA VAL A 260 -6.39 -3.76 12.37
C VAL A 260 -5.88 -2.87 13.51
N LEU A 261 -6.77 -2.25 14.30
CA LEU A 261 -6.40 -1.44 15.46
C LEU A 261 -5.51 -2.22 16.44
N ARG A 262 -5.79 -3.51 16.64
CA ARG A 262 -4.98 -4.42 17.47
C ARG A 262 -3.59 -4.68 16.88
N GLY A 263 -3.45 -4.67 15.56
CA GLY A 263 -2.16 -4.87 14.86
C GLY A 263 -1.23 -3.67 14.94
N LEU A 264 -1.77 -2.45 14.96
CA LEU A 264 -0.99 -1.21 14.86
C LEU A 264 0.08 -1.04 15.95
N PRO A 265 -0.17 -1.29 17.25
CA PRO A 265 0.85 -1.07 18.29
C PRO A 265 2.15 -1.86 18.09
N SER A 266 2.09 -3.03 17.48
CA SER A 266 3.27 -3.86 17.19
C SER A 266 3.82 -3.68 15.77
N MET A 267 3.17 -2.87 14.93
CA MET A 267 3.49 -2.79 13.50
C MET A 267 4.94 -2.41 13.23
N GLN A 268 5.44 -1.36 13.87
CA GLN A 268 6.82 -0.91 13.65
C GLN A 268 7.85 -1.95 14.11
N VAL A 269 7.61 -2.61 15.24
CA VAL A 269 8.51 -3.66 15.74
C VAL A 269 8.54 -4.84 14.76
N ARG A 270 7.38 -5.28 14.27
CA ARG A 270 7.27 -6.34 13.25
C ARG A 270 7.96 -5.92 11.95
N TYR A 271 7.68 -4.71 11.46
CA TYR A 271 8.27 -4.17 10.25
C TYR A 271 9.80 -4.18 10.29
N ARG A 272 10.40 -3.72 11.41
CA ARG A 272 11.86 -3.74 11.60
C ARG A 272 12.43 -5.15 11.69
N ALA A 273 11.70 -6.09 12.25
CA ALA A 273 12.10 -7.50 12.26
C ALA A 273 12.12 -8.09 10.84
N HIS A 274 11.06 -7.85 10.06
CA HIS A 274 10.99 -8.25 8.65
C HIS A 274 12.14 -7.65 7.82
N GLU A 275 12.35 -6.33 7.95
CA GLU A 275 13.43 -5.61 7.25
C GLU A 275 14.80 -6.23 7.51
N ARG A 276 15.14 -6.45 8.79
CA ARG A 276 16.43 -7.01 9.18
C ARG A 276 16.67 -8.39 8.57
N SER A 277 15.70 -9.29 8.71
CA SER A 277 15.79 -10.65 8.17
C SER A 277 15.82 -10.67 6.65
N ALA A 278 15.00 -9.82 6.00
CA ALA A 278 14.97 -9.71 4.54
C ALA A 278 16.32 -9.20 3.98
N LEU A 279 16.91 -8.17 4.57
CA LEU A 279 18.23 -7.66 4.18
C LEU A 279 19.32 -8.71 4.30
N ALA A 280 19.33 -9.46 5.39
CA ALA A 280 20.32 -10.50 5.63
C ALA A 280 20.20 -11.65 4.62
N ILE A 281 18.98 -12.15 4.38
CA ILE A 281 18.70 -13.23 3.42
C ILE A 281 18.94 -12.75 1.98
N ALA A 282 18.47 -11.58 1.60
CA ALA A 282 18.71 -10.99 0.28
C ALA A 282 20.21 -10.78 0.00
N GLY A 283 20.95 -10.26 0.97
CA GLY A 283 22.41 -10.10 0.88
C GLY A 283 23.17 -11.42 0.79
N TRP A 284 22.68 -12.47 1.41
CA TRP A 284 23.24 -13.81 1.26
C TRP A 284 22.92 -14.39 -0.13
N LEU A 285 21.67 -14.29 -0.60
CA LEU A 285 21.24 -14.76 -1.93
C LEU A 285 22.01 -14.05 -3.05
N LYS A 286 22.30 -12.77 -2.92
CA LYS A 286 23.08 -12.00 -3.90
C LYS A 286 24.48 -12.58 -4.17
N ARG A 287 25.03 -13.38 -3.28
CA ARG A 287 26.34 -14.02 -3.42
C ARG A 287 26.26 -15.46 -3.94
N ARG A 288 25.07 -15.95 -4.23
CA ARG A 288 24.86 -17.33 -4.69
C ARG A 288 25.07 -17.45 -6.18
N PRO A 289 25.76 -18.53 -6.66
CA PRO A 289 25.97 -18.75 -8.09
C PRO A 289 24.68 -19.08 -8.87
N GLU A 290 23.61 -19.45 -8.17
CA GLU A 290 22.29 -19.70 -8.74
C GLU A 290 21.52 -18.41 -9.05
N VAL A 291 21.96 -17.26 -8.54
CA VAL A 291 21.25 -15.99 -8.58
C VAL A 291 21.93 -15.03 -9.55
N ALA A 292 21.17 -14.54 -10.52
CA ALA A 292 21.62 -13.53 -11.47
C ALA A 292 21.46 -12.10 -10.93
N ALA A 293 20.37 -11.83 -10.19
CA ALA A 293 20.13 -10.52 -9.57
C ALA A 293 19.24 -10.65 -8.33
N VAL A 294 19.43 -9.73 -7.38
CA VAL A 294 18.53 -9.52 -6.26
C VAL A 294 17.98 -8.10 -6.30
N LEU A 295 16.67 -7.99 -6.45
CA LEU A 295 15.96 -6.72 -6.48
C LEU A 295 15.47 -6.39 -5.07
N HIS A 296 16.22 -5.55 -4.39
CA HIS A 296 15.90 -5.03 -3.07
C HIS A 296 16.23 -3.53 -3.05
N PRO A 297 15.30 -2.64 -2.68
CA PRO A 297 15.50 -1.19 -2.81
C PRO A 297 16.77 -0.65 -2.14
N ALA A 298 17.20 -1.29 -1.05
CA ALA A 298 18.42 -0.91 -0.32
C ALA A 298 19.74 -1.31 -1.02
N PHE A 299 19.71 -2.05 -2.13
CA PHE A 299 20.91 -2.44 -2.87
C PHE A 299 21.15 -1.49 -4.04
N GLU A 300 22.41 -1.08 -4.23
CA GLU A 300 22.83 -0.08 -5.22
C GLU A 300 22.49 -0.46 -6.67
N ASP A 301 22.40 -1.74 -6.98
CA ASP A 301 22.05 -2.28 -8.28
C ASP A 301 20.52 -2.45 -8.49
N CYS A 302 19.70 -2.17 -7.49
CA CYS A 302 18.26 -2.13 -7.66
C CYS A 302 17.85 -0.84 -8.40
N PRO A 303 17.01 -0.92 -9.46
CA PRO A 303 16.59 0.27 -10.19
C PRO A 303 15.90 1.28 -9.26
N GLY A 304 16.39 2.52 -9.27
CA GLY A 304 15.87 3.58 -8.41
C GLY A 304 16.43 3.61 -6.99
N HIS A 305 17.49 2.82 -6.68
CA HIS A 305 18.15 2.88 -5.37
C HIS A 305 18.51 4.31 -4.92
N ALA A 306 18.96 5.17 -5.83
CA ALA A 306 19.28 6.57 -5.52
C ALA A 306 18.05 7.33 -4.98
N TYR A 307 16.87 7.09 -5.53
CA TYR A 307 15.61 7.68 -5.07
C TYR A 307 15.17 7.06 -3.74
N TRP A 308 15.29 5.73 -3.58
CA TRP A 308 15.06 5.09 -2.30
C TRP A 308 15.97 5.67 -1.20
N LYS A 309 17.26 5.80 -1.46
CA LYS A 309 18.24 6.34 -0.49
C LYS A 309 17.96 7.81 -0.14
N ARG A 310 17.39 8.59 -1.05
CA ARG A 310 17.01 9.98 -0.83
C ARG A 310 15.74 10.11 0.00
N ASP A 311 14.72 9.28 -0.29
CA ASP A 311 13.35 9.51 0.12
C ASP A 311 12.84 8.54 1.19
N PHE A 312 13.48 7.37 1.36
CA PHE A 312 13.05 6.33 2.29
C PHE A 312 13.98 6.23 3.50
N THR A 313 13.41 5.86 4.65
CA THR A 313 14.17 5.66 5.91
C THR A 313 14.39 4.18 6.23
N GLY A 314 13.98 3.28 5.35
CA GLY A 314 14.10 1.84 5.52
C GLY A 314 13.45 1.05 4.39
N ALA A 315 13.42 -0.26 4.54
CA ALA A 315 12.82 -1.19 3.61
C ALA A 315 11.96 -2.23 4.33
N GLY A 316 11.02 -2.84 3.60
CA GLY A 316 10.15 -3.89 4.17
C GLY A 316 10.75 -5.29 4.08
N GLY A 317 9.91 -6.28 4.35
CA GLY A 317 10.26 -7.70 4.28
C GLY A 317 10.18 -8.33 2.88
N LEU A 318 9.89 -7.54 1.85
CA LEU A 318 9.62 -7.99 0.49
C LEU A 318 10.78 -7.64 -0.44
N PHE A 319 11.26 -8.63 -1.20
CA PHE A 319 12.26 -8.45 -2.26
C PHE A 319 12.09 -9.53 -3.33
N SER A 320 12.80 -9.41 -4.45
CA SER A 320 12.75 -10.39 -5.53
C SER A 320 14.14 -10.87 -5.92
N VAL A 321 14.20 -12.11 -6.38
CA VAL A 321 15.40 -12.78 -6.85
C VAL A 321 15.18 -13.22 -8.28
N VAL A 322 16.08 -12.85 -9.18
CA VAL A 322 16.14 -13.39 -10.53
C VAL A 322 17.17 -14.52 -10.55
N PHE A 323 16.73 -15.72 -10.88
CA PHE A 323 17.61 -16.87 -10.99
C PHE A 323 18.41 -16.81 -12.30
N ASP A 324 19.58 -17.47 -12.29
CA ASP A 324 20.43 -17.56 -13.49
C ASP A 324 19.64 -18.20 -14.65
N PRO A 325 19.71 -17.65 -15.88
CA PRO A 325 18.97 -18.16 -17.04
C PRO A 325 19.28 -19.60 -17.44
N ARG A 326 20.36 -20.22 -16.90
CA ARG A 326 20.64 -21.63 -17.07
C ARG A 326 19.58 -22.55 -16.46
N TYR A 327 18.79 -22.04 -15.50
CA TYR A 327 17.71 -22.78 -14.85
C TYR A 327 16.39 -22.55 -15.57
N THR A 328 15.70 -23.65 -15.88
CA THR A 328 14.38 -23.61 -16.47
C THR A 328 13.32 -23.19 -15.44
N SER A 329 12.16 -22.72 -15.93
CA SER A 329 11.02 -22.41 -15.05
C SER A 329 10.62 -23.61 -14.19
N ALA A 330 10.59 -24.82 -14.76
CA ALA A 330 10.26 -26.04 -14.02
C ALA A 330 11.25 -26.34 -12.87
N GLN A 331 12.54 -26.03 -13.05
CA GLN A 331 13.53 -26.20 -11.96
C GLN A 331 13.33 -25.15 -10.87
N VAL A 332 13.04 -23.90 -11.23
CA VAL A 332 12.77 -22.85 -10.26
C VAL A 332 11.44 -23.11 -9.52
N ASP A 333 10.41 -23.60 -10.23
CA ASP A 333 9.14 -24.02 -9.60
C ASP A 333 9.39 -25.16 -8.59
N ALA A 334 10.16 -26.19 -8.96
CA ALA A 334 10.53 -27.27 -8.07
C ALA A 334 11.35 -26.78 -6.84
N PHE A 335 12.21 -25.77 -7.04
CA PHE A 335 12.89 -25.11 -5.93
C PHE A 335 11.91 -24.44 -4.98
N VAL A 336 10.94 -23.67 -5.50
CA VAL A 336 9.96 -22.97 -4.66
C VAL A 336 9.04 -23.96 -3.94
N GLU A 337 8.57 -25.00 -4.62
CA GLU A 337 7.76 -26.08 -4.03
C GLU A 337 8.53 -26.92 -3.01
N GLY A 338 9.85 -26.97 -3.12
CA GLY A 338 10.74 -27.66 -2.17
C GLY A 338 11.03 -26.89 -0.87
N LEU A 339 10.56 -25.64 -0.74
CA LEU A 339 10.65 -24.86 0.49
C LEU A 339 9.63 -25.37 1.52
N GLU A 340 10.06 -25.56 2.76
CA GLU A 340 9.21 -26.07 3.83
C GLU A 340 8.66 -24.97 4.75
N LEU A 341 9.39 -23.85 4.86
CA LEU A 341 9.03 -22.74 5.72
C LEU A 341 8.36 -21.57 4.96
N PHE A 342 8.49 -21.56 3.63
CA PHE A 342 7.83 -20.57 2.78
C PHE A 342 6.55 -21.13 2.20
N ALA A 343 5.43 -20.48 2.48
CA ALA A 343 4.17 -20.83 1.86
C ALA A 343 4.09 -20.31 0.42
N LEU A 344 3.36 -21.01 -0.44
CA LEU A 344 2.93 -20.49 -1.74
C LEU A 344 1.72 -19.57 -1.55
N GLY A 345 1.79 -18.34 -2.01
CA GLY A 345 0.67 -17.41 -1.85
C GLY A 345 0.93 -16.01 -2.39
N TRP A 346 -0.17 -15.31 -2.71
CA TRP A 346 -0.12 -13.94 -3.24
C TRP A 346 -0.26 -12.96 -2.13
N SER A 347 0.31 -12.77 -1.17
CA SER A 347 0.22 -11.69 -0.19
C SER A 347 1.59 -11.49 0.47
N TRP A 348 1.62 -10.73 1.53
CA TRP A 348 2.78 -10.45 2.35
C TRP A 348 2.37 -9.57 3.54
N GLY A 349 3.29 -9.23 4.44
CA GLY A 349 3.05 -8.33 5.57
C GLY A 349 2.58 -9.02 6.85
N GLY A 350 2.32 -10.34 6.80
CA GLY A 350 1.98 -11.16 7.97
C GLY A 350 3.20 -11.80 8.63
N ALA A 351 2.95 -12.72 9.56
CA ALA A 351 4.02 -13.37 10.35
C ALA A 351 4.79 -14.44 9.56
N HIS A 352 4.20 -15.02 8.51
CA HIS A 352 4.75 -16.17 7.79
C HIS A 352 5.44 -15.75 6.49
N SER A 353 6.56 -16.41 6.20
CA SER A 353 7.31 -16.23 4.94
C SER A 353 6.56 -16.82 3.75
N ILE A 354 6.67 -16.14 2.60
CA ILE A 354 6.00 -16.51 1.35
C ILE A 354 6.99 -16.39 0.19
N ALA A 355 6.97 -17.35 -0.74
CA ALA A 355 7.71 -17.29 -2.00
C ALA A 355 6.77 -17.55 -3.18
N MET A 356 6.95 -16.76 -4.27
CA MET A 356 6.09 -16.88 -5.45
C MET A 356 6.87 -16.56 -6.73
N PRO A 357 6.87 -17.44 -7.76
CA PRO A 357 7.47 -17.16 -9.06
C PRO A 357 6.57 -16.26 -9.91
N TYR A 358 7.19 -15.47 -10.82
CA TYR A 358 6.51 -14.58 -11.76
C TYR A 358 7.17 -14.55 -13.12
N ASP A 359 6.37 -14.50 -14.18
CA ASP A 359 6.80 -14.21 -15.54
C ASP A 359 6.66 -12.70 -15.83
N ILE A 360 7.75 -11.97 -15.59
CA ILE A 360 7.75 -10.51 -15.75
C ILE A 360 7.69 -10.10 -17.22
N ALA A 361 8.25 -10.88 -18.12
CA ALA A 361 8.26 -10.55 -19.55
C ALA A 361 6.83 -10.47 -20.10
N ALA A 362 5.94 -11.35 -19.66
CA ALA A 362 4.53 -11.35 -20.04
C ALA A 362 3.73 -10.18 -19.39
N MET A 363 4.21 -9.61 -18.29
CA MET A 363 3.54 -8.55 -17.56
C MET A 363 3.93 -7.13 -18.00
N ARG A 364 5.07 -6.98 -18.69
CA ARG A 364 5.61 -5.67 -19.10
C ARG A 364 5.13 -5.26 -20.48
N THR A 365 4.71 -3.99 -20.61
CA THR A 365 4.21 -3.42 -21.88
C THR A 365 4.87 -2.08 -22.23
N ALA A 366 5.42 -1.34 -21.27
CA ALA A 366 5.98 -0.01 -21.46
C ALA A 366 7.46 0.12 -21.09
N GLY A 367 7.97 -0.70 -20.20
CA GLY A 367 9.39 -0.71 -19.81
C GLY A 367 10.10 -1.96 -20.35
N MET A 368 11.43 -1.87 -20.49
CA MET A 368 12.24 -3.06 -20.79
C MET A 368 12.54 -3.84 -19.51
N TRP A 369 12.24 -5.15 -19.53
CA TRP A 369 12.72 -6.06 -18.51
C TRP A 369 14.10 -6.59 -18.90
N PRO A 370 15.18 -6.24 -18.17
CA PRO A 370 16.54 -6.55 -18.61
C PRO A 370 16.98 -7.99 -18.29
N HIS A 371 16.25 -8.71 -17.46
CA HIS A 371 16.64 -10.02 -16.98
C HIS A 371 15.96 -11.14 -17.79
N ARG A 372 16.69 -12.25 -18.02
CA ARG A 372 16.19 -13.42 -18.76
C ARG A 372 15.81 -14.60 -17.88
N GLY A 373 16.20 -14.57 -16.60
CA GLY A 373 15.92 -15.62 -15.62
C GLY A 373 14.52 -15.53 -15.04
N VAL A 374 14.08 -16.60 -14.41
CA VAL A 374 12.82 -16.63 -13.65
C VAL A 374 12.95 -15.77 -12.41
N LEU A 375 11.96 -14.92 -12.17
CA LEU A 375 11.89 -14.11 -10.96
C LEU A 375 11.06 -14.83 -9.90
N VAL A 376 11.59 -14.92 -8.67
CA VAL A 376 10.83 -15.32 -7.49
C VAL A 376 10.79 -14.16 -6.51
N ARG A 377 9.59 -13.75 -6.12
CA ARG A 377 9.39 -12.77 -5.06
C ARG A 377 9.34 -13.48 -3.72
N PHE A 378 10.17 -13.04 -2.79
CA PHE A 378 10.21 -13.48 -1.40
C PHE A 378 9.60 -12.42 -0.50
N TYR A 379 8.79 -12.85 0.43
CA TYR A 379 8.43 -12.11 1.62
C TYR A 379 8.96 -12.85 2.84
N ILE A 380 9.69 -12.15 3.69
CA ILE A 380 10.28 -12.71 4.90
C ILE A 380 9.39 -12.39 6.10
N GLY A 381 8.90 -13.43 6.73
CA GLY A 381 8.05 -13.36 7.91
C GLY A 381 8.82 -13.06 9.20
N LEU A 382 8.37 -13.64 10.31
CA LEU A 382 8.95 -13.49 11.64
C LEU A 382 9.68 -14.74 12.10
N GLU A 383 9.83 -15.75 11.26
CA GLU A 383 10.61 -16.95 11.53
C GLU A 383 12.09 -16.58 11.74
N HIS A 384 12.82 -17.46 12.41
CA HIS A 384 14.23 -17.24 12.68
C HIS A 384 15.03 -17.25 11.36
N GLU A 385 15.86 -16.23 11.14
CA GLU A 385 16.63 -16.02 9.90
C GLU A 385 17.45 -17.25 9.48
N ALA A 386 18.13 -17.89 10.45
CA ALA A 386 18.98 -19.05 10.17
C ALA A 386 18.18 -20.25 9.65
N ASP A 387 16.95 -20.45 10.14
CA ASP A 387 16.08 -21.54 9.70
C ASP A 387 15.57 -21.30 8.27
N LEU A 388 15.13 -20.07 7.98
CA LEU A 388 14.74 -19.67 6.62
C LEU A 388 15.89 -19.83 5.62
N ARG A 389 17.09 -19.44 6.02
CA ARG A 389 18.28 -19.58 5.19
C ARG A 389 18.65 -21.05 4.96
N ALA A 390 18.56 -21.89 5.99
CA ALA A 390 18.81 -23.33 5.86
C ALA A 390 17.78 -24.00 4.95
N ASP A 391 16.52 -23.59 5.01
CA ASP A 391 15.45 -24.06 4.14
C ASP A 391 15.73 -23.73 2.68
N ILE A 392 16.07 -22.46 2.39
CA ILE A 392 16.46 -22.03 1.03
C ILE A 392 17.68 -22.82 0.54
N GLU A 393 18.74 -22.94 1.35
CA GLU A 393 19.97 -23.66 1.00
C GLU A 393 19.69 -25.13 0.65
N ARG A 394 18.85 -25.80 1.42
CA ARG A 394 18.44 -27.19 1.20
C ARG A 394 17.73 -27.32 -0.15
N SER A 395 16.77 -26.44 -0.43
CA SER A 395 16.00 -26.49 -1.67
C SER A 395 16.86 -26.12 -2.89
N LEU A 396 17.75 -25.10 -2.80
CA LEU A 396 18.72 -24.77 -3.86
C LEU A 396 19.59 -25.99 -4.20
N THR A 397 20.16 -26.64 -3.18
CA THR A 397 21.04 -27.80 -3.34
C THR A 397 20.31 -28.98 -4.00
N ARG A 398 19.03 -29.14 -3.75
CA ARG A 398 18.22 -30.25 -4.27
C ARG A 398 17.78 -30.04 -5.72
N HIS A 399 17.41 -28.82 -6.10
CA HIS A 399 16.68 -28.54 -7.34
C HIS A 399 17.46 -27.72 -8.37
N LEU A 400 18.47 -26.91 -7.93
CA LEU A 400 19.22 -25.99 -8.78
C LEU A 400 20.74 -26.35 -8.77
N ARG A 401 21.07 -27.55 -9.26
CA ARG A 401 22.46 -28.03 -9.44
C ARG A 401 22.96 -27.80 -10.85
#